data_65f516bbae2d3cfe9e516668412867fe
#
_entry.id   65f516bbae2d3cfe9e516668412867fe
#
_cell.length_a   1.000
_cell.length_b   1.000
_cell.length_c   1.000
_cell.angle_alpha   90.00
_cell.angle_beta   90.00
_cell.angle_gamma   90.00
#
_symmetry.space_group_name_H-M   'P 1'
#
loop_
_entity.id
_entity.type
_entity.pdbx_description
1 polymer ?
#
loop_
_entity_poly.entity_id
_entity_poly.type
_entity_poly.pdbx_seq_one_letter_code
_entity_poly.pdbx_strand_id
1 'polypeptide(L)'
;MSHEKILVLDFGGQYNQLIARRVRDHHVYAEIKSFETPLEEIKAAGYKGIIFTGGPNSVYDMTSPHYDKAILDLGIPVLGICYGCQLISWMSGGKVESCKKSEYGKIEITASAESKLFKDVPDKNIVWMSHTDYISKMPEQSVLRLSDAYESKSEEQSRGVKGEHI
;
A
#
# COMPACT_ATOMS: atom_id res chain seq x y z
N MET A 1 0.33 -19.54 25.44
CA MET A 1 1.25 -18.96 24.43
C MET A 1 0.44 -17.96 23.62
N SER A 2 0.80 -16.68 23.63
CA SER A 2 0.16 -15.69 22.77
C SER A 2 0.66 -15.93 21.34
N HIS A 3 -0.23 -16.32 20.43
CA HIS A 3 0.12 -16.42 19.02
C HIS A 3 0.40 -15.03 18.46
N GLU A 4 1.46 -14.91 17.64
CA GLU A 4 1.69 -13.72 16.85
C GLU A 4 0.54 -13.52 15.88
N LYS A 5 0.02 -12.30 15.81
CA LYS A 5 -1.13 -11.99 14.95
C LYS A 5 -0.93 -10.71 14.16
N ILE A 6 -1.44 -10.75 12.94
CA ILE A 6 -1.46 -9.63 12.00
C ILE A 6 -2.88 -9.08 11.92
N LEU A 7 -3.01 -7.75 11.97
CA LEU A 7 -4.25 -7.07 11.67
C LEU A 7 -4.35 -6.83 10.16
N VAL A 8 -5.47 -7.18 9.56
CA VAL A 8 -5.87 -6.78 8.21
C VAL A 8 -6.97 -5.74 8.37
N LEU A 9 -6.65 -4.48 8.16
CA LEU A 9 -7.58 -3.37 8.30
C LEU A 9 -8.31 -3.15 6.97
N ASP A 10 -9.63 -3.31 7.00
CA ASP A 10 -10.49 -3.30 5.84
C ASP A 10 -10.95 -1.89 5.48
N PHE A 11 -10.54 -1.41 4.30
CA PHE A 11 -10.94 -0.13 3.71
C PHE A 11 -11.99 -0.27 2.60
N GLY A 12 -12.73 -1.37 2.58
CA GLY A 12 -13.81 -1.63 1.62
C GLY A 12 -13.37 -2.34 0.35
N GLY A 13 -12.17 -2.91 0.32
CA GLY A 13 -11.65 -3.68 -0.82
C GLY A 13 -12.28 -5.07 -0.94
N GLN A 14 -12.24 -5.64 -2.14
CA GLN A 14 -12.81 -6.97 -2.42
C GLN A 14 -11.93 -8.13 -1.95
N TYR A 15 -10.64 -7.88 -1.70
CA TYR A 15 -9.63 -8.94 -1.47
C TYR A 15 -9.22 -9.12 -0.01
N ASN A 16 -9.93 -8.51 0.93
CA ASN A 16 -9.57 -8.52 2.36
C ASN A 16 -9.48 -9.94 2.92
N GLN A 17 -10.46 -10.79 2.58
CA GLN A 17 -10.46 -12.20 2.98
C GLN A 17 -9.30 -12.98 2.34
N LEU A 18 -8.97 -12.68 1.07
CA LEU A 18 -7.85 -13.31 0.38
C LEU A 18 -6.52 -12.93 1.02
N ILE A 19 -6.34 -11.65 1.37
CA ILE A 19 -5.14 -11.16 2.08
C ILE A 19 -4.98 -11.90 3.41
N ALA A 20 -6.05 -11.93 4.23
CA ALA A 20 -6.00 -12.63 5.51
C ALA A 20 -5.73 -14.13 5.34
N ARG A 21 -6.30 -14.78 4.31
CA ARG A 21 -6.02 -16.17 3.97
C ARG A 21 -4.55 -16.38 3.64
N ARG A 22 -3.95 -15.51 2.81
CA ARG A 22 -2.53 -15.62 2.45
C ARG A 22 -1.62 -15.51 3.66
N VAL A 23 -1.92 -14.62 4.61
CA VAL A 23 -1.19 -14.55 5.87
C VAL A 23 -1.29 -15.87 6.65
N ARG A 24 -2.50 -16.44 6.72
CA ARG A 24 -2.74 -17.72 7.42
C ARG A 24 -2.09 -18.91 6.73
N ASP A 25 -1.98 -18.90 5.40
CA ASP A 25 -1.27 -19.93 4.63
C ASP A 25 0.21 -20.01 5.03
N HIS A 26 0.77 -18.91 5.57
CA HIS A 26 2.12 -18.85 6.14
C HIS A 26 2.16 -19.11 7.66
N HIS A 27 1.14 -19.76 8.20
CA HIS A 27 1.04 -20.13 9.63
C HIS A 27 1.05 -18.95 10.61
N VAL A 28 0.68 -17.76 10.15
CA VAL A 28 0.51 -16.57 10.97
C VAL A 28 -0.99 -16.28 11.13
N TYR A 29 -1.43 -16.05 12.35
CA TYR A 29 -2.83 -15.70 12.58
C TYR A 29 -3.13 -14.31 12.04
N ALA A 30 -4.22 -14.17 11.27
CA ALA A 30 -4.68 -12.91 10.74
C ALA A 30 -6.12 -12.62 11.18
N GLU A 31 -6.36 -11.40 11.61
CA GLU A 31 -7.66 -10.90 12.05
C GLU A 31 -8.07 -9.74 11.14
N ILE A 32 -9.30 -9.77 10.63
CA ILE A 32 -9.83 -8.68 9.80
C ILE A 32 -10.69 -7.80 10.71
N LYS A 33 -10.46 -6.49 10.66
CA LYS A 33 -11.28 -5.48 11.33
C LYS A 33 -11.58 -4.33 10.37
N SER A 34 -12.73 -3.69 10.57
CA SER A 34 -13.11 -2.47 9.85
C SER A 34 -12.13 -1.33 10.14
N PHE A 35 -11.93 -0.44 9.19
CA PHE A 35 -11.22 0.83 9.38
C PHE A 35 -11.87 1.72 10.46
N GLU A 36 -13.10 1.46 10.85
CA GLU A 36 -13.78 2.16 11.95
C GLU A 36 -13.37 1.68 13.35
N THR A 37 -12.54 0.61 13.42
CA THR A 37 -12.07 0.09 14.71
C THR A 37 -11.24 1.13 15.43
N PRO A 38 -11.56 1.46 16.70
CA PRO A 38 -10.81 2.46 17.46
C PRO A 38 -9.33 2.12 17.60
N LEU A 39 -8.47 3.14 17.50
CA LEU A 39 -7.02 2.99 17.62
C LEU A 39 -6.60 2.31 18.94
N GLU A 40 -7.26 2.67 20.04
CA GLU A 40 -6.96 2.10 21.36
C GLU A 40 -7.25 0.60 21.43
N GLU A 41 -8.26 0.12 20.70
CA GLU A 41 -8.55 -1.31 20.60
C GLU A 41 -7.43 -2.02 19.83
N ILE A 42 -6.96 -1.45 18.71
CA ILE A 42 -5.85 -1.99 17.93
C ILE A 42 -4.57 -2.05 18.77
N LYS A 43 -4.28 -0.98 19.49
CA LYS A 43 -3.12 -0.86 20.38
C LYS A 43 -3.15 -1.91 21.50
N ALA A 44 -4.30 -2.10 22.15
CA ALA A 44 -4.47 -3.07 23.23
C ALA A 44 -4.40 -4.52 22.74
N ALA A 45 -4.71 -4.78 21.47
CA ALA A 45 -4.78 -6.14 20.93
C ALA A 45 -3.41 -6.81 20.74
N GLY A 46 -2.30 -6.05 20.70
CA GLY A 46 -0.93 -6.59 20.62
C GLY A 46 -0.57 -7.23 19.29
N TYR A 47 -1.02 -6.64 18.18
CA TYR A 47 -0.65 -7.06 16.83
C TYR A 47 0.86 -6.89 16.58
N LYS A 48 1.44 -7.76 15.75
CA LYS A 48 2.85 -7.74 15.34
C LYS A 48 3.07 -7.09 13.98
N GLY A 49 2.00 -6.85 13.25
CA GLY A 49 1.99 -6.16 11.98
C GLY A 49 0.57 -5.77 11.60
N ILE A 50 0.45 -4.77 10.76
CA ILE A 50 -0.83 -4.24 10.28
C ILE A 50 -0.77 -4.19 8.76
N ILE A 51 -1.82 -4.66 8.08
CA ILE A 51 -1.99 -4.55 6.64
C ILE A 51 -3.16 -3.62 6.37
N PHE A 52 -2.92 -2.52 5.68
CA PHE A 52 -3.96 -1.66 5.12
C PHE A 52 -4.36 -2.21 3.75
N THR A 53 -5.61 -2.59 3.59
CA THR A 53 -6.09 -3.20 2.35
C THR A 53 -6.34 -2.18 1.25
N GLY A 54 -6.67 -2.65 0.06
CA GLY A 54 -7.22 -1.82 -1.00
C GLY A 54 -8.62 -1.32 -0.69
N GLY A 55 -9.10 -0.41 -1.50
CA GLY A 55 -10.46 0.14 -1.44
C GLY A 55 -10.83 0.81 -2.76
N PRO A 56 -12.12 1.06 -3.01
CA PRO A 56 -12.60 1.64 -4.26
C PRO A 56 -12.42 3.16 -4.34
N ASN A 57 -12.01 3.80 -3.26
CA ASN A 57 -12.05 5.24 -3.07
C ASN A 57 -10.70 5.91 -3.40
N SER A 58 -10.72 7.23 -3.53
CA SER A 58 -9.51 8.06 -3.59
C SER A 58 -9.23 8.72 -2.24
N VAL A 59 -7.95 8.86 -1.88
CA VAL A 59 -7.55 9.50 -0.60
C VAL A 59 -7.92 10.99 -0.52
N TYR A 60 -8.27 11.61 -1.66
CA TYR A 60 -8.71 13.03 -1.69
C TYR A 60 -10.17 13.20 -1.38
N ASP A 61 -10.97 12.15 -1.51
CA ASP A 61 -12.39 12.24 -1.26
C ASP A 61 -12.61 12.27 0.26
N MET A 62 -13.24 13.32 0.74
CA MET A 62 -13.57 13.50 2.16
C MET A 62 -14.50 12.42 2.71
N THR A 63 -15.21 11.72 1.83
CA THR A 63 -16.08 10.59 2.19
C THR A 63 -15.35 9.25 2.20
N SER A 64 -14.10 9.23 1.76
CA SER A 64 -13.28 8.01 1.74
C SER A 64 -12.93 7.54 3.16
N PRO A 65 -12.78 6.23 3.36
CA PRO A 65 -12.37 5.68 4.64
C PRO A 65 -10.93 6.11 4.96
N HIS A 66 -10.78 7.02 5.91
CA HIS A 66 -9.49 7.43 6.46
C HIS A 66 -9.26 6.76 7.81
N TYR A 67 -8.02 6.82 8.27
CA TYR A 67 -7.65 6.34 9.60
C TYR A 67 -6.78 7.38 10.32
N ASP A 68 -6.71 7.28 11.65
CA ASP A 68 -5.85 8.14 12.46
C ASP A 68 -4.37 7.86 12.16
N LYS A 69 -3.62 8.91 11.81
CA LYS A 69 -2.18 8.83 11.54
C LYS A 69 -1.40 8.21 12.71
N ALA A 70 -1.86 8.37 13.94
CA ALA A 70 -1.23 7.83 15.13
C ALA A 70 -1.05 6.29 15.09
N ILE A 71 -1.75 5.58 14.20
CA ILE A 71 -1.53 4.15 13.97
C ILE A 71 -0.12 3.86 13.45
N LEU A 72 0.49 4.79 12.71
CA LEU A 72 1.86 4.66 12.19
C LEU A 72 2.90 4.84 13.28
N ASP A 73 2.53 5.49 14.40
CA ASP A 73 3.42 5.78 15.54
C ASP A 73 3.38 4.66 16.60
N LEU A 74 2.62 3.60 16.39
CA LEU A 74 2.54 2.46 17.32
C LEU A 74 3.83 1.61 17.39
N GLY A 75 4.82 1.87 16.52
CA GLY A 75 6.03 1.04 16.44
C GLY A 75 5.78 -0.36 15.87
N ILE A 76 4.64 -0.57 15.21
CA ILE A 76 4.24 -1.82 14.56
C ILE A 76 4.45 -1.65 13.05
N PRO A 77 5.09 -2.61 12.34
CA PRO A 77 5.22 -2.55 10.89
C PRO A 77 3.85 -2.46 10.22
N VAL A 78 3.69 -1.52 9.28
CA VAL A 78 2.47 -1.34 8.50
C VAL A 78 2.76 -1.56 7.02
N LEU A 79 1.98 -2.44 6.39
CA LEU A 79 2.02 -2.71 4.95
C LEU A 79 0.76 -2.13 4.30
N GLY A 80 0.93 -1.30 3.27
CA GLY A 80 -0.18 -0.81 2.45
C GLY A 80 -0.30 -1.56 1.13
N ILE A 81 -1.51 -1.86 0.72
CA ILE A 81 -1.84 -2.48 -0.57
C ILE A 81 -2.83 -1.58 -1.31
N CYS A 82 -2.50 -1.13 -2.51
CA CYS A 82 -3.33 -0.27 -3.35
C CYS A 82 -3.77 1.00 -2.58
N TYR A 83 -5.07 1.19 -2.32
CA TYR A 83 -5.58 2.31 -1.52
C TYR A 83 -4.85 2.47 -0.18
N GLY A 84 -4.56 1.37 0.52
CA GLY A 84 -3.83 1.40 1.79
C GLY A 84 -2.42 1.98 1.65
N CYS A 85 -1.72 1.70 0.55
CA CYS A 85 -0.40 2.28 0.26
C CYS A 85 -0.51 3.80 0.01
N GLN A 86 -1.49 4.21 -0.78
CA GLN A 86 -1.77 5.62 -1.05
C GLN A 86 -2.13 6.38 0.24
N LEU A 87 -2.98 5.78 1.09
CA LEU A 87 -3.39 6.35 2.36
C LEU A 87 -2.20 6.54 3.32
N ILE A 88 -1.32 5.55 3.45
CA ILE A 88 -0.11 5.65 4.27
C ILE A 88 0.80 6.76 3.75
N SER A 89 1.02 6.83 2.44
CA SER A 89 1.82 7.89 1.81
C SER A 89 1.23 9.27 2.10
N TRP A 90 -0.08 9.44 1.89
CA TRP A 90 -0.79 10.69 2.13
C TRP A 90 -0.71 11.12 3.59
N MET A 91 -0.99 10.21 4.54
CA MET A 91 -0.88 10.48 5.98
C MET A 91 0.54 10.86 6.40
N SER A 92 1.56 10.37 5.71
CA SER A 92 2.97 10.64 6.00
C SER A 92 3.50 11.91 5.33
N GLY A 93 2.66 12.65 4.60
CA GLY A 93 3.04 13.90 3.92
C GLY A 93 3.51 13.71 2.49
N GLY A 94 3.33 12.54 1.91
CA GLY A 94 3.48 12.28 0.49
C GLY A 94 2.33 12.89 -0.32
N LYS A 95 2.44 12.82 -1.64
CA LYS A 95 1.42 13.31 -2.55
C LYS A 95 0.90 12.17 -3.41
N VAL A 96 -0.40 12.05 -3.48
CA VAL A 96 -1.11 11.12 -4.35
C VAL A 96 -1.85 11.94 -5.39
N GLU A 97 -1.86 11.54 -6.63
CA GLU A 97 -2.53 12.25 -7.73
C GLU A 97 -3.31 11.28 -8.60
N SER A 98 -4.37 11.77 -9.20
CA SER A 98 -5.13 10.98 -10.16
C SER A 98 -4.45 11.03 -11.53
N CYS A 99 -4.26 9.86 -12.12
CA CYS A 99 -3.69 9.77 -13.45
C CYS A 99 -4.78 10.04 -14.51
N LYS A 100 -4.48 10.88 -15.51
CA LYS A 100 -5.37 11.10 -16.65
C LYS A 100 -5.55 9.85 -17.52
N LYS A 101 -4.61 8.92 -17.47
CA LYS A 101 -4.67 7.60 -18.09
C LYS A 101 -4.52 6.56 -17.00
N SER A 102 -5.62 5.91 -16.66
CA SER A 102 -5.62 4.79 -15.72
C SER A 102 -4.64 3.71 -16.18
N GLU A 103 -3.82 3.21 -15.26
CA GLU A 103 -2.91 2.12 -15.53
C GLU A 103 -3.64 0.78 -15.36
N TYR A 104 -3.99 0.18 -16.47
CA TYR A 104 -4.59 -1.15 -16.51
C TYR A 104 -3.74 -2.09 -17.36
N GLY A 105 -3.50 -3.29 -16.85
CA GLY A 105 -2.83 -4.34 -17.59
C GLY A 105 -1.49 -4.77 -17.03
N LYS A 106 -0.67 -5.38 -17.89
CA LYS A 106 0.65 -5.88 -17.53
C LYS A 106 1.68 -4.78 -17.56
N ILE A 107 2.35 -4.56 -16.43
CA ILE A 107 3.40 -3.56 -16.29
C ILE A 107 4.64 -4.23 -15.72
N GLU A 108 5.82 -3.89 -16.27
CA GLU A 108 7.11 -4.30 -15.70
C GLU A 108 7.43 -3.37 -14.52
N ILE A 109 7.68 -3.95 -13.36
CA ILE A 109 8.17 -3.24 -12.18
C ILE A 109 9.60 -3.64 -11.87
N THR A 110 10.33 -2.75 -11.22
CA THR A 110 11.63 -3.05 -10.63
C THR A 110 11.47 -3.20 -9.11
N ALA A 111 11.84 -4.36 -8.58
CA ALA A 111 11.83 -4.65 -7.16
C ALA A 111 13.24 -4.38 -6.59
N SER A 112 13.34 -3.64 -5.48
CA SER A 112 14.63 -3.44 -4.81
C SER A 112 15.02 -4.65 -3.99
N ALA A 113 16.18 -5.25 -4.30
CA ALA A 113 16.74 -6.35 -3.52
C ALA A 113 17.10 -5.97 -2.08
N GLU A 114 17.23 -4.66 -1.78
CA GLU A 114 17.47 -4.16 -0.43
C GLU A 114 16.24 -4.24 0.46
N SER A 115 15.06 -4.34 -0.14
CA SER A 115 13.80 -4.48 0.59
C SER A 115 13.65 -5.88 1.17
N LYS A 116 13.41 -5.99 2.47
CA LYS A 116 13.09 -7.28 3.11
C LYS A 116 11.84 -7.94 2.54
N LEU A 117 10.90 -7.14 2.00
CA LEU A 117 9.67 -7.64 1.39
C LEU A 117 9.94 -8.36 0.07
N PHE A 118 10.95 -7.92 -0.69
CA PHE A 118 11.29 -8.45 -2.00
C PHE A 118 12.55 -9.35 -1.98
N LYS A 119 12.95 -9.80 -0.79
CA LYS A 119 14.02 -10.77 -0.67
C LYS A 119 13.69 -12.01 -1.52
N ASP A 120 14.66 -12.44 -2.32
CA ASP A 120 14.54 -13.59 -3.23
C ASP A 120 13.52 -13.39 -4.38
N VAL A 121 13.03 -12.16 -4.60
CA VAL A 121 12.21 -11.78 -5.74
C VAL A 121 13.14 -11.22 -6.84
N PRO A 122 12.98 -11.63 -8.12
CA PRO A 122 13.77 -11.05 -9.22
C PRO A 122 13.64 -9.53 -9.28
N ASP A 123 14.70 -8.85 -9.71
CA ASP A 123 14.71 -7.38 -9.82
C ASP A 123 13.62 -6.86 -10.76
N LYS A 124 13.34 -7.59 -11.83
CA LYS A 124 12.31 -7.24 -12.81
C LYS A 124 11.17 -8.24 -12.78
N ASN A 125 9.97 -7.75 -12.63
CA ASN A 125 8.76 -8.55 -12.60
C ASN A 125 7.66 -7.92 -13.43
N ILE A 126 6.85 -8.77 -14.07
CA ILE A 126 5.62 -8.32 -14.73
C ILE A 126 4.46 -8.52 -13.76
N VAL A 127 3.78 -7.44 -13.45
CA VAL A 127 2.61 -7.43 -12.56
C VAL A 127 1.38 -6.89 -13.28
N TRP A 128 0.21 -7.21 -12.74
CA TRP A 128 -1.03 -6.62 -13.20
C TRP A 128 -1.34 -5.38 -12.39
N MET A 129 -1.51 -4.25 -13.07
CA MET A 129 -1.94 -2.99 -12.46
C MET A 129 -3.41 -2.73 -12.77
N SER A 130 -4.12 -2.16 -11.78
CA SER A 130 -5.52 -1.76 -11.91
C SER A 130 -5.78 -0.60 -10.94
N HIS A 131 -5.34 0.60 -11.30
CA HIS A 131 -5.55 1.80 -10.49
C HIS A 131 -5.58 3.07 -11.34
N THR A 132 -6.21 4.11 -10.80
CA THR A 132 -6.30 5.45 -11.37
C THR A 132 -5.41 6.44 -10.62
N ASP A 133 -5.20 6.24 -9.34
CA ASP A 133 -4.41 7.12 -8.49
C ASP A 133 -3.01 6.54 -8.27
N TYR A 134 -2.01 7.40 -8.24
CA TYR A 134 -0.60 7.03 -8.02
C TYR A 134 0.07 7.99 -7.03
N ILE A 135 1.14 7.51 -6.40
CA ILE A 135 1.95 8.31 -5.48
C ILE A 135 2.94 9.12 -6.31
N SER A 136 2.70 10.43 -6.44
CA SER A 136 3.54 11.34 -7.24
C SER A 136 4.71 11.92 -6.46
N LYS A 137 4.61 11.94 -5.12
CA LYS A 137 5.70 12.35 -4.23
C LYS A 137 5.72 11.46 -3.01
N MET A 138 6.87 10.85 -2.76
CA MET A 138 7.11 10.06 -1.56
C MET A 138 7.22 10.96 -0.32
N PRO A 139 6.80 10.50 0.87
CA PRO A 139 7.04 11.21 2.12
C PRO A 139 8.54 11.30 2.41
N GLU A 140 8.97 12.44 2.96
CA GLU A 140 10.39 12.71 3.25
C GLU A 140 10.98 11.80 4.34
N GLN A 141 10.15 11.27 5.21
CA GLN A 141 10.58 10.32 6.24
C GLN A 141 10.34 8.89 5.76
N SER A 142 11.41 8.13 5.65
CA SER A 142 11.50 6.78 5.13
C SER A 142 10.79 5.69 5.98
N VAL A 143 9.57 5.93 6.40
CA VAL A 143 8.71 4.90 6.99
C VAL A 143 8.22 3.91 5.91
N LEU A 144 8.26 4.31 4.65
CA LEU A 144 7.77 3.58 3.49
C LEU A 144 8.90 2.99 2.64
N ARG A 145 9.67 2.05 3.19
CA ARG A 145 10.56 1.21 2.35
C ARG A 145 9.81 0.32 1.35
N LEU A 146 8.48 0.34 1.36
CA LEU A 146 7.61 -0.40 0.44
C LEU A 146 7.40 0.30 -0.89
N SER A 147 7.62 1.59 -0.95
CA SER A 147 7.42 2.38 -2.15
C SER A 147 8.65 2.44 -3.06
N ASP A 148 9.83 2.05 -2.58
CA ASP A 148 10.99 1.84 -3.44
C ASP A 148 10.71 0.75 -4.49
N ALA A 149 9.67 -0.05 -4.29
CA ALA A 149 9.16 -1.01 -5.27
C ALA A 149 8.20 -0.41 -6.28
N TYR A 150 7.75 0.82 -6.08
CA TYR A 150 6.75 1.51 -6.90
C TYR A 150 7.34 2.69 -7.68
N GLU A 151 8.62 2.71 -7.95
CA GLU A 151 9.16 3.51 -9.05
C GLU A 151 8.66 2.90 -10.36
N SER A 152 7.38 3.16 -10.64
CA SER A 152 6.84 2.91 -11.96
C SER A 152 7.54 3.87 -12.92
N LYS A 153 7.80 3.43 -14.14
CA LYS A 153 8.35 4.21 -15.24
C LYS A 153 7.49 5.42 -15.68
N SER A 154 6.53 5.84 -14.86
CA SER A 154 5.67 7.00 -15.14
C SER A 154 6.46 8.31 -15.30
N GLU A 155 7.65 8.42 -14.69
CA GLU A 155 8.53 9.59 -14.94
C GLU A 155 9.30 9.51 -16.26
N GLU A 156 9.66 8.35 -16.76
CA GLU A 156 10.33 8.22 -18.05
C GLU A 156 9.39 8.43 -19.24
N GLN A 157 8.13 8.01 -19.12
CA GLN A 157 7.14 8.24 -20.19
C GLN A 157 6.68 9.69 -20.30
N SER A 158 6.75 10.48 -19.23
CA SER A 158 6.44 11.92 -19.30
C SER A 158 7.58 12.75 -19.89
N ARG A 159 8.82 12.24 -19.92
CA ARG A 159 9.97 12.89 -20.57
C ARG A 159 10.17 12.51 -22.04
N GLY A 160 9.52 11.45 -22.51
CA GLY A 160 9.71 10.88 -23.86
C GLY A 160 8.79 11.42 -24.96
N VAL A 161 7.85 12.32 -24.65
CA VAL A 161 7.01 12.97 -25.68
C VAL A 161 7.48 14.41 -25.87
N LYS A 162 8.71 14.59 -26.33
CA LYS A 162 9.10 15.77 -27.09
C LYS A 162 8.96 15.45 -28.58
N GLY A 163 8.05 16.20 -29.18
CA GLY A 163 7.68 16.26 -30.54
C GLY A 163 8.69 15.82 -31.59
N GLU A 164 8.18 15.09 -32.56
CA GLU A 164 8.54 15.33 -33.95
C GLU A 164 7.24 15.58 -34.71
N HIS A 165 7.03 16.86 -34.98
CA HIS A 165 6.22 17.31 -36.10
C HIS A 165 7.08 17.17 -37.37
N ILE A 166 6.64 16.33 -38.24
CA ILE A 166 6.70 16.58 -39.70
C ILE A 166 5.37 16.16 -40.28
#